data_a4a718ce2789730ab050a835f5e1a755
#
_entry.id   a4a718ce2789730ab050a835f5e1a755
#
_cell.length_a   1.000
_cell.length_b   1.000
_cell.length_c   1.000
_cell.angle_alpha   90.00
_cell.angle_beta   90.00
_cell.angle_gamma   90.00
#
_symmetry.space_group_name_H-M   'P 1'
#
loop_
_entity.id
_entity.type
_entity.pdbx_description
1 polymer ?
#
loop_
_entity_poly.entity_id
_entity_poly.type
_entity_poly.pdbx_seq_one_letter_code
_entity_poly.pdbx_strand_id
1 'polypeptide(L)'
;LRSLFIDYLGDTLTGINDLYTGILSVLSMAELGVGTALNYSLYGPVARRDLEKVKSYMLLYKRAYRVIGLVIGALGTALIPFLSYLVNQPKGVGTRDMTLYYLIFLFNTVSSYFVAYKYSLANAEQKNYIQTNVITITKMITVSLQLIVIVTTQNFYLYLLTAAFVELAQKVFVS
;
A
#
# COMPACT_ATOMS: atom_id res chain seq x y z
N LEU A 1 -7.26 -13.83 12.76
CA LEU A 1 -5.89 -13.44 12.40
C LEU A 1 -5.23 -12.60 13.48
N ARG A 2 -5.94 -11.57 14.01
CA ARG A 2 -5.41 -10.70 15.07
C ARG A 2 -5.04 -11.48 16.35
N SER A 3 -5.88 -12.43 16.78
CA SER A 3 -5.59 -13.28 17.96
C SER A 3 -4.29 -14.06 17.76
N LEU A 4 -4.14 -14.76 16.63
CA LEU A 4 -2.91 -15.48 16.30
C LEU A 4 -1.69 -14.56 16.23
N PHE A 5 -1.85 -13.36 15.70
CA PHE A 5 -0.77 -12.38 15.65
C PHE A 5 -0.30 -11.99 17.05
N ILE A 6 -1.23 -11.73 17.96
CA ILE A 6 -0.96 -11.42 19.37
C ILE A 6 -0.30 -12.60 20.07
N ASP A 7 -0.81 -13.83 19.86
CA ASP A 7 -0.32 -15.05 20.51
C ASP A 7 1.14 -15.37 20.11
N TYR A 8 1.53 -15.13 18.86
CA TYR A 8 2.86 -15.46 18.35
C TYR A 8 3.87 -14.30 18.38
N LEU A 9 3.45 -13.05 18.16
CA LEU A 9 4.32 -11.88 18.07
C LEU A 9 4.15 -10.89 19.23
N GLY A 10 3.09 -11.03 20.01
CA GLY A 10 2.78 -10.19 21.16
C GLY A 10 2.08 -8.87 20.83
N ASP A 11 1.56 -8.21 21.85
CA ASP A 11 0.81 -6.96 21.74
C ASP A 11 1.66 -5.79 21.20
N THR A 12 2.93 -5.80 21.54
CA THR A 12 3.87 -4.73 21.14
C THR A 12 4.02 -4.62 19.62
N LEU A 13 4.26 -5.74 18.94
CA LEU A 13 4.42 -5.76 17.48
C LEU A 13 3.07 -5.54 16.77
N THR A 14 1.98 -5.99 17.37
CA THR A 14 0.63 -5.68 16.90
C THR A 14 0.39 -4.17 16.94
N GLY A 15 0.73 -3.51 18.04
CA GLY A 15 0.60 -2.05 18.19
C GLY A 15 1.43 -1.28 17.17
N ILE A 16 2.66 -1.70 16.90
CA ILE A 16 3.54 -1.09 15.87
C ILE A 16 2.91 -1.24 14.48
N ASN A 17 2.41 -2.43 14.14
CA ASN A 17 1.76 -2.70 12.86
C ASN A 17 0.53 -1.80 12.65
N ASP A 18 -0.33 -1.70 13.65
CA ASP A 18 -1.55 -0.89 13.60
C ASP A 18 -1.21 0.62 13.51
N LEU A 19 -0.21 1.08 14.26
CA LEU A 19 0.24 2.45 14.23
C LEU A 19 0.81 2.84 12.84
N TYR A 20 1.70 2.03 12.27
CA TYR A 20 2.29 2.32 10.96
C TYR A 20 1.25 2.29 9.85
N THR A 21 0.33 1.34 9.91
CA THR A 21 -0.81 1.30 9.00
C THR A 21 -1.68 2.56 9.14
N GLY A 22 -1.93 3.01 10.36
CA GLY A 22 -2.67 4.24 10.66
C GLY A 22 -2.00 5.49 10.12
N ILE A 23 -0.70 5.68 10.39
CA ILE A 23 0.08 6.82 9.89
C ILE A 23 0.04 6.89 8.35
N LEU A 24 0.30 5.76 7.68
CA LEU A 24 0.32 5.72 6.22
C LEU A 24 -1.08 5.87 5.61
N SER A 25 -2.12 5.40 6.31
CA SER A 25 -3.50 5.64 5.93
C SER A 25 -3.85 7.13 5.95
N VAL A 26 -3.45 7.85 7.00
CA VAL A 26 -3.63 9.31 7.09
C VAL A 26 -2.89 10.05 5.96
N LEU A 27 -1.64 9.67 5.68
CA LEU A 27 -0.88 10.23 4.56
C LEU A 27 -1.57 9.97 3.21
N SER A 28 -2.15 8.79 3.05
CA SER A 28 -2.89 8.41 1.83
C SER A 28 -4.23 9.13 1.67
N MET A 29 -4.80 9.67 2.75
CA MET A 29 -6.05 10.45 2.67
C MET A 29 -5.88 11.73 1.82
N ALA A 30 -4.67 12.25 1.68
CA ALA A 30 -4.39 13.39 0.78
C ALA A 30 -4.73 13.09 -0.69
N GLU A 31 -4.84 11.82 -1.08
CA GLU A 31 -5.20 11.39 -2.45
C GLU A 31 -6.72 11.32 -2.70
N LEU A 32 -7.56 11.20 -1.65
CA LEU A 32 -8.98 10.80 -1.78
C LEU A 32 -9.81 11.64 -2.78
N GLY A 33 -9.47 12.92 -2.98
CA GLY A 33 -10.14 13.76 -3.97
C GLY A 33 -9.61 13.61 -5.40
N VAL A 34 -8.31 13.35 -5.54
CA VAL A 34 -7.62 13.33 -6.85
C VAL A 34 -8.02 12.11 -7.67
N GLY A 35 -7.99 10.92 -7.09
CA GLY A 35 -8.36 9.66 -7.77
C GLY A 35 -9.79 9.68 -8.30
N THR A 36 -10.73 10.21 -7.51
CA THR A 36 -12.13 10.33 -7.90
C THR A 36 -12.32 11.29 -9.07
N ALA A 37 -11.72 12.49 -9.01
CA ALA A 37 -11.78 13.47 -10.08
C ALA A 37 -11.19 12.94 -11.40
N LEU A 38 -10.08 12.21 -11.30
CA LEU A 38 -9.43 11.58 -12.44
C LEU A 38 -10.33 10.51 -13.10
N ASN A 39 -10.98 9.65 -12.30
CA ASN A 39 -11.89 8.64 -12.82
C ASN A 39 -13.06 9.27 -13.59
N TYR A 40 -13.66 10.34 -13.05
CA TYR A 40 -14.75 11.06 -13.73
C TYR A 40 -14.33 11.59 -15.11
N SER A 41 -13.11 12.09 -15.23
CA SER A 41 -12.60 12.64 -16.50
C SER A 41 -12.45 11.59 -17.60
N LEU A 42 -12.29 10.31 -17.25
CA LEU A 42 -12.17 9.21 -18.21
C LEU A 42 -13.52 8.73 -18.76
N TYR A 43 -14.62 8.87 -18.05
CA TYR A 43 -15.91 8.32 -18.47
C TYR A 43 -16.36 8.81 -19.84
N GLY A 44 -16.24 10.12 -20.10
CA GLY A 44 -16.63 10.72 -21.38
C GLY A 44 -15.83 10.17 -22.57
N PRO A 45 -14.49 10.25 -22.55
CA PRO A 45 -13.62 9.69 -23.60
C PRO A 45 -13.79 8.19 -23.81
N VAL A 46 -13.92 7.41 -22.73
CA VAL A 46 -14.14 5.94 -22.84
C VAL A 46 -15.49 5.64 -23.50
N ALA A 47 -16.57 6.32 -23.08
CA ALA A 47 -17.90 6.13 -23.67
C ALA A 47 -17.95 6.49 -25.16
N ARG A 48 -17.18 7.52 -25.59
CA ARG A 48 -17.08 7.96 -26.98
C ARG A 48 -16.05 7.18 -27.80
N ARG A 49 -15.31 6.23 -27.18
CA ARG A 49 -14.19 5.49 -27.77
C ARG A 49 -13.09 6.41 -28.35
N ASP A 50 -12.89 7.58 -27.74
CA ASP A 50 -11.85 8.54 -28.10
C ASP A 50 -10.50 8.10 -27.53
N LEU A 51 -9.82 7.21 -28.25
CA LEU A 51 -8.58 6.59 -27.79
C LEU A 51 -7.45 7.61 -27.58
N GLU A 52 -7.43 8.70 -28.36
CA GLU A 52 -6.40 9.74 -28.22
C GLU A 52 -6.54 10.49 -26.89
N LYS A 53 -7.77 10.87 -26.53
CA LYS A 53 -8.04 11.49 -25.21
C LYS A 53 -7.82 10.52 -24.06
N VAL A 54 -8.21 9.26 -24.19
CA VAL A 54 -7.94 8.24 -23.17
C VAL A 54 -6.45 8.12 -22.92
N LYS A 55 -5.62 8.00 -23.96
CA LYS A 55 -4.14 7.96 -23.83
C LYS A 55 -3.60 9.21 -23.15
N SER A 56 -4.06 10.39 -23.57
CA SER A 56 -3.63 11.67 -22.99
C SER A 56 -3.93 11.74 -21.49
N TYR A 57 -5.15 11.38 -21.06
CA TYR A 57 -5.50 11.32 -19.65
C TYR A 57 -4.72 10.27 -18.88
N MET A 58 -4.51 9.08 -19.46
CA MET A 58 -3.72 8.03 -18.80
C MET A 58 -2.26 8.45 -18.57
N LEU A 59 -1.67 9.21 -19.50
CA LEU A 59 -0.33 9.79 -19.31
C LEU A 59 -0.33 10.85 -18.19
N LEU A 60 -1.34 11.70 -18.15
CA LEU A 60 -1.52 12.70 -17.10
C LEU A 60 -1.63 12.01 -15.73
N TYR A 61 -2.46 10.97 -15.63
CA TYR A 61 -2.67 10.22 -14.39
C TYR A 61 -1.40 9.51 -13.92
N LYS A 62 -0.69 8.88 -14.86
CA LYS A 62 0.61 8.28 -14.56
C LYS A 62 1.58 9.29 -13.94
N ARG A 63 1.61 10.54 -14.46
CA ARG A 63 2.45 11.62 -13.90
C ARG A 63 1.92 12.07 -12.53
N ALA A 64 0.63 12.32 -12.41
CA ALA A 64 0.00 12.74 -11.15
C ALA A 64 0.24 11.73 -10.03
N TYR A 65 -0.03 10.44 -10.26
CA TYR A 65 0.19 9.40 -9.27
C TYR A 65 1.68 9.21 -8.91
N ARG A 66 2.60 9.43 -9.84
CA ARG A 66 4.03 9.45 -9.53
C ARG A 66 4.39 10.60 -8.58
N VAL A 67 3.86 11.80 -8.84
CA VAL A 67 4.10 12.96 -7.98
C VAL A 67 3.50 12.71 -6.59
N ILE A 68 2.28 12.21 -6.50
CA ILE A 68 1.63 11.85 -5.23
C ILE A 68 2.48 10.83 -4.48
N GLY A 69 2.91 9.75 -5.14
CA GLY A 69 3.76 8.73 -4.51
C GLY A 69 5.09 9.29 -4.00
N LEU A 70 5.73 10.19 -4.75
CA LEU A 70 6.97 10.86 -4.32
C LEU A 70 6.72 11.80 -3.12
N VAL A 71 5.63 12.57 -3.13
CA VAL A 71 5.26 13.44 -2.00
C VAL A 71 4.99 12.62 -0.74
N ILE A 72 4.22 11.53 -0.86
CA ILE A 72 3.95 10.62 0.27
C ILE A 72 5.24 9.97 0.76
N GLY A 73 6.13 9.57 -0.15
CA GLY A 73 7.44 9.04 0.18
C GLY A 73 8.31 10.04 0.93
N ALA A 74 8.34 11.30 0.47
CA ALA A 74 9.10 12.37 1.14
C ALA A 74 8.52 12.69 2.53
N LEU A 75 7.20 12.87 2.64
CA LEU A 75 6.53 13.12 3.92
C LEU A 75 6.70 11.93 4.88
N GLY A 76 6.53 10.71 4.38
CA GLY A 76 6.75 9.51 5.17
C GLY A 76 8.19 9.39 5.67
N THR A 77 9.18 9.70 4.83
CA THR A 77 10.59 9.72 5.23
C THR A 77 10.88 10.81 6.26
N ALA A 78 10.27 11.98 6.12
CA ALA A 78 10.39 13.07 7.07
C ALA A 78 9.80 12.74 8.46
N LEU A 79 8.89 11.76 8.55
CA LEU A 79 8.35 11.28 9.82
C LEU A 79 9.29 10.33 10.58
N ILE A 80 10.33 9.77 9.95
CA ILE A 80 11.24 8.80 10.59
C ILE A 80 11.82 9.31 11.92
N PRO A 81 12.37 10.54 12.03
CA PRO A 81 12.90 11.03 13.29
C PRO A 81 11.83 11.19 14.38
N PHE A 82 10.56 11.31 14.01
CA PHE A 82 9.46 11.45 14.95
C PHE A 82 8.87 10.11 15.41
N LEU A 83 9.25 8.99 14.80
CA LEU A 83 8.74 7.66 15.16
C LEU A 83 9.01 7.31 16.63
N SER A 84 10.15 7.72 17.15
CA SER A 84 10.51 7.50 18.56
C SER A 84 9.61 8.24 19.56
N TYR A 85 8.97 9.33 19.13
CA TYR A 85 7.99 10.07 19.94
C TYR A 85 6.58 9.49 19.82
N LEU A 86 6.25 8.95 18.65
CA LEU A 86 4.92 8.36 18.35
C LEU A 86 4.77 6.97 18.96
N VAL A 87 5.87 6.22 19.03
CA VAL A 87 5.91 4.89 19.65
C VAL A 87 6.59 5.02 20.99
N ASN A 88 5.83 4.96 22.10
CA ASN A 88 6.42 4.81 23.44
C ASN A 88 7.30 3.56 23.42
N GLN A 89 8.62 3.75 23.50
CA GLN A 89 9.65 2.72 23.30
C GLN A 89 9.20 1.32 23.74
N PRO A 90 8.85 0.44 22.81
CA PRO A 90 8.37 -0.88 23.17
C PRO A 90 9.52 -1.68 23.76
N LYS A 91 9.31 -2.27 24.91
CA LYS A 91 10.31 -3.15 25.54
C LYS A 91 10.67 -4.27 24.57
N GLY A 92 11.95 -4.32 24.19
CA GLY A 92 12.48 -5.40 23.35
C GLY A 92 12.60 -5.12 21.84
N VAL A 93 12.15 -3.96 21.33
CA VAL A 93 12.33 -3.59 19.91
C VAL A 93 13.26 -2.38 19.82
N GLY A 94 14.38 -2.54 19.12
CA GLY A 94 15.35 -1.46 18.91
C GLY A 94 14.83 -0.36 17.99
N THR A 95 15.31 0.87 18.16
CA THR A 95 14.94 2.01 17.26
C THR A 95 15.26 1.69 15.79
N ARG A 96 16.34 0.93 15.54
CA ARG A 96 16.73 0.50 14.20
C ARG A 96 15.67 -0.44 13.59
N ASP A 97 15.18 -1.39 14.35
CA ASP A 97 14.17 -2.35 13.88
C ASP A 97 12.85 -1.64 13.57
N MET A 98 12.44 -0.72 14.44
CA MET A 98 11.27 0.13 14.23
C MET A 98 11.37 0.94 12.92
N THR A 99 12.52 1.53 12.65
CA THR A 99 12.77 2.27 11.42
C THR A 99 12.71 1.36 10.19
N LEU A 100 13.30 0.16 10.28
CA LEU A 100 13.27 -0.82 9.18
C LEU A 100 11.83 -1.30 8.90
N TYR A 101 11.07 -1.61 9.94
CA TYR A 101 9.66 -1.99 9.79
C TYR A 101 8.87 -0.86 9.10
N TYR A 102 9.02 0.37 9.57
CA TYR A 102 8.36 1.52 8.97
C TYR A 102 8.72 1.73 7.50
N LEU A 103 10.00 1.58 7.14
CA LEU A 103 10.46 1.69 5.75
C LEU A 103 9.84 0.63 4.83
N ILE A 104 9.61 -0.59 5.31
CA ILE A 104 8.91 -1.63 4.53
C ILE A 104 7.48 -1.21 4.27
N PHE A 105 6.77 -0.71 5.28
CA PHE A 105 5.40 -0.20 5.13
C PHE A 105 5.35 1.00 4.17
N LEU A 106 6.26 1.96 4.32
CA LEU A 106 6.36 3.15 3.48
C LEU A 106 6.63 2.76 2.02
N PHE A 107 7.62 1.89 1.78
CA PHE A 107 7.94 1.39 0.45
C PHE A 107 6.73 0.72 -0.21
N ASN A 108 6.01 -0.10 0.55
CA ASN A 108 4.83 -0.79 0.04
C ASN A 108 3.72 0.19 -0.33
N THR A 109 3.46 1.19 0.51
CA THR A 109 2.50 2.26 0.24
C THR A 109 2.90 3.08 -0.98
N VAL A 110 4.13 3.59 -1.04
CA VAL A 110 4.62 4.41 -2.16
C VAL A 110 4.58 3.62 -3.48
N SER A 111 5.00 2.36 -3.47
CA SER A 111 5.00 1.53 -4.67
C SER A 111 3.60 1.27 -5.24
N SER A 112 2.54 1.32 -4.43
CA SER A 112 1.17 1.16 -4.90
C SER A 112 0.72 2.29 -5.83
N TYR A 113 1.23 3.51 -5.63
CA TYR A 113 0.90 4.66 -6.48
C TYR A 113 1.43 4.55 -7.90
N PHE A 114 2.51 3.79 -8.13
CA PHE A 114 3.05 3.60 -9.48
C PHE A 114 2.17 2.76 -10.39
N VAL A 115 1.23 2.01 -9.83
CA VAL A 115 0.27 1.17 -10.59
C VAL A 115 -1.19 1.62 -10.46
N ALA A 116 -1.50 2.50 -9.50
CA ALA A 116 -2.87 2.94 -9.19
C ALA A 116 -3.60 3.53 -10.41
N TYR A 117 -2.90 4.30 -11.27
CA TYR A 117 -3.49 4.90 -12.46
C TYR A 117 -4.10 3.88 -13.44
N LYS A 118 -3.62 2.63 -13.44
CA LYS A 118 -4.15 1.57 -14.33
C LYS A 118 -5.54 1.11 -13.92
N TYR A 119 -5.80 1.08 -12.62
CA TYR A 119 -7.11 0.77 -12.11
C TYR A 119 -8.16 1.83 -12.47
N SER A 120 -7.73 3.09 -12.67
CA SER A 120 -8.63 4.17 -13.13
C SER A 120 -9.23 3.88 -14.49
N LEU A 121 -8.47 3.26 -15.41
CA LEU A 121 -8.99 2.84 -16.71
C LEU A 121 -9.99 1.69 -16.56
N ALA A 122 -9.67 0.68 -15.78
CA ALA A 122 -10.58 -0.44 -15.51
C ALA A 122 -11.91 0.05 -14.89
N ASN A 123 -11.83 1.01 -13.98
CA ASN A 123 -13.02 1.64 -13.38
C ASN A 123 -13.84 2.41 -14.43
N ALA A 124 -13.20 3.17 -15.32
CA ALA A 124 -13.88 3.93 -16.38
C ALA A 124 -14.55 3.00 -17.41
N GLU A 125 -14.00 1.82 -17.66
CA GLU A 125 -14.58 0.77 -18.49
C GLU A 125 -15.64 -0.08 -17.76
N GLN A 126 -16.01 0.26 -16.52
CA GLN A 126 -16.91 -0.49 -15.64
C GLN A 126 -16.41 -1.92 -15.31
N LYS A 127 -15.11 -2.15 -15.40
CA LYS A 127 -14.44 -3.44 -15.12
C LYS A 127 -13.80 -3.46 -13.73
N ASN A 128 -14.40 -2.78 -12.75
CA ASN A 128 -13.88 -2.69 -11.38
C ASN A 128 -13.69 -4.06 -10.71
N TYR A 129 -14.46 -5.08 -11.15
CA TYR A 129 -14.29 -6.45 -10.68
C TYR A 129 -12.89 -7.01 -10.91
N ILE A 130 -12.17 -6.56 -11.95
CA ILE A 130 -10.78 -6.98 -12.21
C ILE A 130 -9.87 -6.53 -11.04
N GLN A 131 -9.97 -5.26 -10.66
CA GLN A 131 -9.22 -4.73 -9.53
C GLN A 131 -9.56 -5.47 -8.23
N THR A 132 -10.87 -5.64 -7.96
CA THR A 132 -11.33 -6.33 -6.76
C THR A 132 -10.83 -7.77 -6.70
N ASN A 133 -10.91 -8.51 -7.79
CA ASN A 133 -10.43 -9.90 -7.85
C ASN A 133 -8.93 -10.00 -7.63
N VAL A 134 -8.13 -9.15 -8.31
CA VAL A 134 -6.67 -9.13 -8.14
C VAL A 134 -6.30 -8.83 -6.69
N ILE A 135 -6.90 -7.81 -6.08
CA ILE A 135 -6.64 -7.45 -4.67
C ILE A 135 -7.06 -8.59 -3.74
N THR A 136 -8.22 -9.20 -3.96
CA THR A 136 -8.73 -10.27 -3.10
C THR A 136 -7.84 -11.51 -3.17
N ILE A 137 -7.47 -11.96 -4.37
CA ILE A 137 -6.57 -13.11 -4.55
C ILE A 137 -5.21 -12.84 -3.91
N THR A 138 -4.63 -11.66 -4.17
CA THR A 138 -3.36 -11.25 -3.54
C THR A 138 -3.46 -11.28 -2.02
N LYS A 139 -4.55 -10.74 -1.47
CA LYS A 139 -4.77 -10.71 -0.02
C LYS A 139 -4.89 -12.12 0.58
N MET A 140 -5.57 -13.04 -0.11
CA MET A 140 -5.66 -14.45 0.29
C MET A 140 -4.28 -15.10 0.31
N ILE A 141 -3.48 -14.92 -0.75
CA ILE A 141 -2.11 -15.45 -0.83
C ILE A 141 -1.24 -14.86 0.29
N THR A 142 -1.27 -13.53 0.46
CA THR A 142 -0.50 -12.83 1.50
C THR A 142 -0.83 -13.37 2.87
N VAL A 143 -2.11 -13.45 3.23
CA VAL A 143 -2.57 -13.95 4.53
C VAL A 143 -2.13 -15.40 4.76
N SER A 144 -2.28 -16.27 3.77
CA SER A 144 -1.89 -17.68 3.89
C SER A 144 -0.38 -17.84 4.12
N LEU A 145 0.44 -17.11 3.34
CA LEU A 145 1.89 -17.13 3.52
C LEU A 145 2.33 -16.50 4.84
N GLN A 146 1.72 -15.40 5.23
CA GLN A 146 2.00 -14.76 6.52
C GLN A 146 1.66 -15.65 7.71
N LEU A 147 0.58 -16.43 7.65
CA LEU A 147 0.23 -17.41 8.69
C LEU A 147 1.30 -18.51 8.79
N ILE A 148 1.77 -19.03 7.66
CA ILE A 148 2.84 -20.03 7.64
C ILE A 148 4.11 -19.45 8.27
N VAL A 149 4.51 -18.26 7.83
CA VAL A 149 5.73 -17.59 8.32
C VAL A 149 5.65 -17.30 9.82
N ILE A 150 4.49 -16.81 10.31
CA ILE A 150 4.34 -16.46 11.73
C ILE A 150 4.42 -17.70 12.63
N VAL A 151 3.77 -18.78 12.23
CA VAL A 151 3.75 -20.04 12.99
C VAL A 151 5.11 -20.72 12.98
N THR A 152 5.85 -20.66 11.85
CA THR A 152 7.13 -21.37 11.72
C THR A 152 8.32 -20.58 12.23
N THR A 153 8.33 -19.26 12.07
CA THR A 153 9.53 -18.43 12.35
C THR A 153 9.35 -17.47 13.52
N GLN A 154 8.14 -17.12 13.89
CA GLN A 154 7.82 -16.09 14.90
C GLN A 154 8.59 -14.79 14.70
N ASN A 155 8.94 -14.50 13.45
CA ASN A 155 9.78 -13.36 13.07
C ASN A 155 8.95 -12.31 12.35
N PHE A 156 8.78 -11.14 13.00
CA PHE A 156 7.99 -10.04 12.45
C PHE A 156 8.59 -9.45 11.17
N TYR A 157 9.92 -9.44 11.06
CA TYR A 157 10.59 -8.95 9.85
C TYR A 157 10.24 -9.81 8.62
N LEU A 158 10.31 -11.14 8.77
CA LEU A 158 9.93 -12.06 7.70
C LEU A 158 8.44 -11.96 7.36
N TYR A 159 7.59 -11.76 8.35
CA TYR A 159 6.16 -11.51 8.16
C TYR A 159 5.92 -10.26 7.28
N LEU A 160 6.59 -9.14 7.55
CA LEU A 160 6.49 -7.92 6.76
C LEU A 160 7.05 -8.07 5.35
N LEU A 161 8.21 -8.72 5.22
CA LEU A 161 8.82 -8.99 3.91
C LEU A 161 7.94 -9.87 3.03
N THR A 162 7.26 -10.85 3.61
CA THR A 162 6.33 -11.73 2.87
C THR A 162 5.19 -10.89 2.26
N ALA A 163 4.58 -9.99 3.03
CA ALA A 163 3.56 -9.09 2.52
C ALA A 163 4.10 -8.19 1.41
N ALA A 164 5.25 -7.54 1.66
CA ALA A 164 5.88 -6.63 0.71
C ALA A 164 6.22 -7.35 -0.61
N PHE A 165 6.72 -8.57 -0.54
CA PHE A 165 7.08 -9.36 -1.72
C PHE A 165 5.84 -9.75 -2.55
N VAL A 166 4.79 -10.27 -1.92
CA VAL A 166 3.57 -10.68 -2.61
C VAL A 166 2.87 -9.47 -3.25
N GLU A 167 2.79 -8.34 -2.54
CA GLU A 167 2.21 -7.12 -3.08
C GLU A 167 3.07 -6.51 -4.20
N LEU A 168 4.39 -6.62 -4.11
CA LEU A 168 5.28 -6.20 -5.18
C LEU A 168 5.10 -7.06 -6.44
N ALA A 169 4.99 -8.38 -6.27
CA ALA A 169 4.70 -9.30 -7.38
C ALA A 169 3.37 -8.96 -8.05
N GLN A 170 2.32 -8.66 -7.27
CA GLN A 170 1.04 -8.17 -7.81
C GLN A 170 1.22 -6.88 -8.61
N LYS A 171 1.97 -5.91 -8.09
CA LYS A 171 2.22 -4.62 -8.76
C LYS A 171 2.96 -4.81 -10.08
N VAL A 172 3.92 -5.71 -10.12
CA VAL A 172 4.64 -6.10 -11.35
C VAL A 172 3.70 -6.78 -12.34
N PHE A 173 2.83 -7.68 -11.88
CA PHE A 173 1.84 -8.35 -12.72
C PHE A 173 0.84 -7.36 -13.35
N VAL A 174 0.42 -6.35 -12.62
CA VAL A 174 -0.46 -5.28 -13.10
C VAL A 174 0.29 -4.25 -13.95
N SER A 175 1.62 -4.16 -13.84
CA SER A 175 2.47 -3.19 -14.54
C SER A 175 2.60 -3.48 -16.03
#